data_746d4814cb05cdf8d57e4ce9727c0110
#
_entry.id   746d4814cb05cdf8d57e4ce9727c0110
#
_cell.length_a   1.000
_cell.length_b   1.000
_cell.length_c   1.000
_cell.angle_alpha   90.00
_cell.angle_beta   90.00
_cell.angle_gamma   90.00
#
_symmetry.space_group_name_H-M   'P 1'
#
loop_
_entity.id
_entity.type
_entity.pdbx_description
1 polymer ?
#
loop_
_entity_poly.entity_id
_entity_poly.type
_entity_poly.pdbx_seq_one_letter_code
_entity_poly.pdbx_strand_id
1 'polypeptide(L)'
;MTDYADGPVEAETTGRQIITFTEDSTHEERVAALESISGVTSIASSDETGPEAVPADELESADATIFERLGVAVAAVDGSQVESLEEVARQDPAIVAVEPEHVVHFLAAPLAMETHLADGRRHTWGLQATRALASQFDGSGVRVAVLDTGFDLNHPDFAGRTITSKSFIAGQAVQDGNGHGTHCVGTSCGPRKLPNARGYGVAPKAAIFVGKVLSNQGSGSDSTILAGIEWALANGCQVVSMSLGANVPQPVMAYEAVGQRALAAGTLIIAAAGNNARRPADPGFVGSPANSPSIMAVAALASDLRMAAFSARATVVPGGAIDIAAPGVDVYSSWPMPDRYNTISGTSMATPHVAGLAALIVQSAAKTGKELWKTLVDGAEVLPLPQTDAGAGLATAP
;
A
#
# COMPACT_ATOMS: atom_id res chain seq x y z
N MET A 1 22.21 8.23 12.35
CA MET A 1 21.81 9.66 12.30
C MET A 1 22.02 10.07 10.87
N THR A 2 21.05 9.98 10.04
CA THR A 2 21.06 10.55 8.69
C THR A 2 20.44 11.94 8.81
N ASP A 3 21.26 12.97 8.53
CA ASP A 3 20.84 14.36 8.44
C ASP A 3 19.75 14.48 7.38
N TYR A 4 18.52 14.75 7.79
CA TYR A 4 17.47 15.22 6.89
C TYR A 4 17.74 16.69 6.61
N ALA A 5 18.29 16.96 5.43
CA ALA A 5 18.51 18.31 4.92
C ALA A 5 17.18 19.10 4.86
N ASP A 6 17.21 20.36 5.32
CA ASP A 6 16.11 21.32 5.20
C ASP A 6 15.89 21.69 3.72
N GLY A 7 14.81 21.19 3.12
CA GLY A 7 14.32 21.54 1.78
C GLY A 7 13.26 20.53 1.33
N PRO A 8 12.38 20.88 0.38
CA PRO A 8 11.55 19.88 -0.27
C PRO A 8 12.49 18.91 -0.97
N VAL A 9 12.63 17.70 -0.42
CA VAL A 9 13.38 16.62 -1.07
C VAL A 9 12.58 16.29 -2.33
N GLU A 10 13.13 16.59 -3.51
CA GLU A 10 12.57 16.09 -4.77
C GLU A 10 12.46 14.57 -4.68
N ALA A 11 11.33 14.02 -5.12
CA ALA A 11 11.14 12.59 -5.10
C ALA A 11 12.19 11.93 -6.00
N GLU A 12 12.88 10.94 -5.47
CA GLU A 12 13.90 10.18 -6.20
C GLU A 12 13.22 9.39 -7.33
N THR A 13 13.77 9.47 -8.55
CA THR A 13 13.28 8.75 -9.72
C THR A 13 14.26 7.67 -10.15
N THR A 14 13.75 6.62 -10.79
CA THR A 14 14.55 5.50 -11.30
C THR A 14 15.19 5.80 -12.66
N GLY A 15 14.71 6.83 -13.35
CA GLY A 15 15.03 7.14 -14.75
C GLY A 15 14.11 6.44 -15.76
N ARG A 16 13.20 5.56 -15.31
CA ARG A 16 12.16 4.95 -16.15
C ARG A 16 10.93 5.85 -16.21
N GLN A 17 10.04 5.59 -17.16
CA GLN A 17 8.79 6.32 -17.33
C GLN A 17 7.58 5.40 -17.19
N ILE A 18 6.53 5.89 -16.54
CA ILE A 18 5.23 5.23 -16.47
C ILE A 18 4.35 5.79 -17.56
N ILE A 19 3.74 4.93 -18.36
CA ILE A 19 2.83 5.26 -19.45
C ILE A 19 1.44 4.78 -19.04
N THR A 20 0.50 5.72 -18.95
CA THR A 20 -0.89 5.41 -18.65
C THR A 20 -1.70 5.37 -19.94
N PHE A 21 -2.43 4.28 -20.17
CA PHE A 21 -3.28 4.09 -21.33
C PHE A 21 -4.75 4.36 -21.03
N THR A 22 -5.51 4.68 -22.07
CA THR A 22 -6.97 4.80 -21.99
C THR A 22 -7.61 3.49 -21.53
N GLU A 23 -8.82 3.57 -20.97
CA GLU A 23 -9.54 2.40 -20.47
C GLU A 23 -9.85 1.40 -21.59
N ASP A 24 -10.16 1.88 -22.78
CA ASP A 24 -10.56 1.09 -23.95
C ASP A 24 -9.39 0.58 -24.80
N SER A 25 -8.13 0.92 -24.47
CA SER A 25 -6.96 0.51 -25.25
C SER A 25 -6.78 -1.01 -25.21
N THR A 26 -6.55 -1.60 -26.37
CA THR A 26 -6.28 -3.04 -26.54
C THR A 26 -4.80 -3.35 -26.25
N HIS A 27 -4.49 -4.64 -26.04
CA HIS A 27 -3.12 -5.11 -25.92
C HIS A 27 -2.27 -4.71 -27.14
N GLU A 28 -2.80 -4.92 -28.36
CA GLU A 28 -2.11 -4.62 -29.60
C GLU A 28 -1.81 -3.11 -29.74
N GLU A 29 -2.71 -2.23 -29.30
CA GLU A 29 -2.49 -0.79 -29.30
C GLU A 29 -1.41 -0.39 -28.30
N ARG A 30 -1.38 -0.98 -27.12
CA ARG A 30 -0.34 -0.74 -26.10
C ARG A 30 1.03 -1.19 -26.57
N VAL A 31 1.13 -2.39 -27.16
CA VAL A 31 2.37 -2.90 -27.75
C VAL A 31 2.84 -1.99 -28.87
N ALA A 32 1.95 -1.62 -29.82
CA ALA A 32 2.30 -0.75 -30.94
C ALA A 32 2.79 0.63 -30.49
N ALA A 33 2.17 1.20 -29.44
CA ALA A 33 2.61 2.45 -28.85
C ALA A 33 4.03 2.34 -28.27
N LEU A 34 4.32 1.26 -27.53
CA LEU A 34 5.65 1.03 -26.96
C LEU A 34 6.72 0.75 -28.03
N GLU A 35 6.40 -0.06 -29.05
CA GLU A 35 7.31 -0.33 -30.17
C GLU A 35 7.65 0.91 -30.99
N SER A 36 6.80 1.94 -30.96
CA SER A 36 7.06 3.22 -31.63
C SER A 36 8.10 4.08 -30.88
N ILE A 37 8.41 3.76 -29.63
CA ILE A 37 9.41 4.46 -28.82
C ILE A 37 10.81 3.97 -29.26
N SER A 38 11.66 4.90 -29.64
CA SER A 38 13.02 4.55 -30.05
C SER A 38 13.78 3.80 -28.94
N GLY A 39 14.30 2.62 -29.27
CA GLY A 39 15.11 1.79 -28.37
C GLY A 39 14.33 0.77 -27.52
N VAL A 40 12.99 0.77 -27.57
CA VAL A 40 12.20 -0.31 -26.98
C VAL A 40 12.19 -1.49 -27.95
N THR A 41 12.75 -2.60 -27.53
CA THR A 41 12.92 -3.83 -28.35
C THR A 41 12.41 -5.09 -27.67
N SER A 42 12.31 -5.07 -26.33
CA SER A 42 11.77 -6.15 -25.51
C SER A 42 10.62 -5.65 -24.64
N ILE A 43 9.45 -6.26 -24.79
CA ILE A 43 8.25 -5.90 -24.06
C ILE A 43 7.76 -7.13 -23.29
N ALA A 44 7.72 -7.04 -21.95
CA ALA A 44 7.08 -8.02 -21.08
C ALA A 44 5.61 -7.66 -20.89
N SER A 45 4.72 -8.66 -20.76
CA SER A 45 3.30 -8.43 -20.53
C SER A 45 2.74 -9.36 -19.45
N SER A 46 1.89 -8.81 -18.58
CA SER A 46 1.18 -9.59 -17.58
C SER A 46 0.09 -10.50 -18.17
N ASP A 47 -0.31 -10.30 -19.42
CA ASP A 47 -1.27 -11.16 -20.12
C ASP A 47 -0.71 -12.56 -20.36
N GLU A 48 0.60 -12.65 -20.63
CA GLU A 48 1.29 -13.93 -20.87
C GLU A 48 1.45 -14.78 -19.60
N THR A 49 1.44 -14.15 -18.43
CA THR A 49 1.73 -14.79 -17.14
C THR A 49 0.50 -15.07 -16.28
N GLY A 50 -0.65 -14.55 -16.66
CA GLY A 50 -1.92 -14.78 -15.95
C GLY A 50 -1.88 -14.42 -14.46
N PRO A 51 -2.26 -15.32 -13.53
CA PRO A 51 -2.28 -15.01 -12.09
C PRO A 51 -0.88 -14.96 -11.46
N GLU A 52 0.16 -15.42 -12.18
CA GLU A 52 1.53 -15.43 -11.64
C GLU A 52 2.20 -14.06 -11.73
N ALA A 53 1.70 -13.13 -12.54
CA ALA A 53 2.28 -11.83 -12.86
C ALA A 53 3.71 -11.91 -13.46
N VAL A 54 4.22 -10.79 -13.95
CA VAL A 54 5.55 -10.72 -14.58
C VAL A 54 6.64 -11.10 -13.55
N PRO A 55 7.60 -11.97 -13.92
CA PRO A 55 8.73 -12.32 -13.05
C PRO A 55 9.60 -11.11 -12.72
N ALA A 56 10.20 -11.08 -11.51
CA ALA A 56 11.01 -9.96 -11.06
C ALA A 56 12.23 -9.69 -11.96
N ASP A 57 12.89 -10.74 -12.46
CA ASP A 57 14.05 -10.61 -13.35
C ASP A 57 13.64 -10.01 -14.70
N GLU A 58 12.43 -10.29 -15.17
CA GLU A 58 11.87 -9.75 -16.40
C GLU A 58 11.44 -8.29 -16.24
N LEU A 59 10.85 -7.92 -15.08
CA LEU A 59 10.57 -6.51 -14.73
C LEU A 59 11.83 -5.64 -14.77
N GLU A 60 12.97 -6.20 -14.42
CA GLU A 60 14.25 -5.50 -14.37
C GLU A 60 14.94 -5.44 -15.74
N SER A 61 14.82 -6.49 -16.55
CA SER A 61 15.57 -6.66 -17.81
C SER A 61 14.84 -6.23 -19.08
N ALA A 62 13.48 -6.17 -19.08
CA ALA A 62 12.73 -5.74 -20.24
C ALA A 62 12.85 -4.23 -20.45
N ASP A 63 12.89 -3.79 -21.73
CA ASP A 63 12.87 -2.38 -22.09
C ASP A 63 11.53 -1.74 -21.70
N ALA A 64 10.42 -2.51 -21.78
CA ALA A 64 9.13 -2.10 -21.27
C ALA A 64 8.36 -3.28 -20.67
N THR A 65 7.48 -2.98 -19.69
CA THR A 65 6.57 -3.95 -19.08
C THR A 65 5.15 -3.42 -19.08
N ILE A 66 4.20 -4.18 -19.63
CA ILE A 66 2.78 -3.84 -19.66
C ILE A 66 2.05 -4.57 -18.52
N PHE A 67 1.34 -3.82 -17.70
CA PHE A 67 0.42 -4.31 -16.66
C PHE A 67 -1.01 -4.21 -17.20
N GLU A 68 -1.48 -5.30 -17.79
CA GLU A 68 -2.69 -5.30 -18.64
C GLU A 68 -3.97 -4.92 -17.89
N ARG A 69 -4.19 -5.50 -16.69
CA ARG A 69 -5.36 -5.18 -15.86
C ARG A 69 -5.34 -3.76 -15.34
N LEU A 70 -4.13 -3.22 -15.18
CA LEU A 70 -3.92 -1.85 -14.69
C LEU A 70 -3.97 -0.82 -15.83
N GLY A 71 -3.77 -1.25 -17.11
CA GLY A 71 -3.70 -0.38 -18.27
C GLY A 71 -2.58 0.65 -18.17
N VAL A 72 -1.44 0.23 -17.63
CA VAL A 72 -0.22 1.02 -17.54
C VAL A 72 0.97 0.21 -18.01
N ALA A 73 2.01 0.89 -18.47
CA ALA A 73 3.30 0.29 -18.74
C ALA A 73 4.41 1.09 -18.06
N VAL A 74 5.54 0.43 -17.81
CA VAL A 74 6.77 1.09 -17.37
C VAL A 74 7.85 0.81 -18.41
N ALA A 75 8.48 1.86 -18.95
CA ALA A 75 9.51 1.77 -19.99
C ALA A 75 10.84 2.33 -19.50
N ALA A 76 11.92 1.62 -19.79
CA ALA A 76 13.28 2.09 -19.62
C ALA A 76 13.65 2.96 -20.84
N VAL A 77 13.71 4.27 -20.64
CA VAL A 77 14.05 5.24 -21.68
C VAL A 77 15.19 6.13 -21.19
N ASP A 78 16.18 6.34 -22.02
CA ASP A 78 17.25 7.30 -21.71
C ASP A 78 16.80 8.75 -22.00
N GLY A 79 17.60 9.74 -21.56
CA GLY A 79 17.24 11.14 -21.68
C GLY A 79 17.00 11.61 -23.14
N SER A 80 17.58 10.93 -24.14
CA SER A 80 17.35 11.23 -25.57
C SER A 80 16.06 10.61 -26.10
N GLN A 81 15.56 9.57 -25.45
CA GLN A 81 14.34 8.85 -25.80
C GLN A 81 13.10 9.47 -25.14
N VAL A 82 13.25 10.24 -24.06
CA VAL A 82 12.13 10.92 -23.38
C VAL A 82 11.42 11.88 -24.32
N GLU A 83 12.15 12.65 -25.13
CA GLU A 83 11.55 13.53 -26.14
C GLU A 83 10.76 12.75 -27.21
N SER A 84 11.28 11.56 -27.60
CA SER A 84 10.58 10.66 -28.53
C SER A 84 9.30 10.11 -27.90
N LEU A 85 9.36 9.69 -26.64
CA LEU A 85 8.20 9.20 -25.89
C LEU A 85 7.13 10.29 -25.73
N GLU A 86 7.52 11.52 -25.41
CA GLU A 86 6.58 12.65 -25.33
C GLU A 86 5.93 12.98 -26.68
N GLU A 87 6.65 12.82 -27.78
CA GLU A 87 6.10 13.02 -29.13
C GLU A 87 5.09 11.91 -29.48
N VAL A 88 5.42 10.64 -29.18
CA VAL A 88 4.49 9.51 -29.32
C VAL A 88 3.23 9.75 -28.49
N ALA A 89 3.37 10.14 -27.22
CA ALA A 89 2.25 10.40 -26.33
C ALA A 89 1.33 11.54 -26.81
N ARG A 90 1.88 12.55 -27.49
CA ARG A 90 1.06 13.63 -28.09
C ARG A 90 0.28 13.19 -29.32
N GLN A 91 0.74 12.17 -30.03
CA GLN A 91 0.14 11.70 -31.28
C GLN A 91 -0.73 10.48 -31.14
N ASP A 92 -0.48 9.65 -30.13
CA ASP A 92 -1.23 8.41 -29.89
C ASP A 92 -2.40 8.65 -28.93
N PRO A 93 -3.65 8.53 -29.40
CA PRO A 93 -4.83 8.72 -28.56
C PRO A 93 -5.01 7.65 -27.47
N ALA A 94 -4.29 6.53 -27.56
CA ALA A 94 -4.33 5.50 -26.53
C ALA A 94 -3.53 5.89 -25.28
N ILE A 95 -2.61 6.88 -25.37
CA ILE A 95 -1.80 7.34 -24.23
C ILE A 95 -2.46 8.53 -23.54
N VAL A 96 -2.72 8.39 -22.23
CA VAL A 96 -3.30 9.45 -21.38
C VAL A 96 -2.24 10.31 -20.72
N ALA A 97 -1.17 9.68 -20.22
CA ALA A 97 -0.10 10.34 -19.50
C ALA A 97 1.22 9.60 -19.62
N VAL A 98 2.30 10.36 -19.50
CA VAL A 98 3.68 9.86 -19.30
C VAL A 98 4.23 10.58 -18.08
N GLU A 99 4.73 9.81 -17.12
CA GLU A 99 5.19 10.33 -15.84
C GLU A 99 6.46 9.59 -15.40
N PRO A 100 7.37 10.25 -14.67
CA PRO A 100 8.57 9.56 -14.17
C PRO A 100 8.22 8.45 -13.18
N GLU A 101 8.93 7.33 -13.24
CA GLU A 101 8.89 6.30 -12.22
C GLU A 101 9.66 6.74 -10.97
N HIS A 102 9.05 6.58 -9.80
CA HIS A 102 9.63 6.99 -8.51
C HIS A 102 10.23 5.80 -7.75
N VAL A 103 11.23 6.12 -6.92
CA VAL A 103 11.67 5.24 -5.84
C VAL A 103 10.70 5.38 -4.67
N VAL A 104 10.26 4.25 -4.14
CA VAL A 104 9.24 4.15 -3.09
C VAL A 104 9.85 3.49 -1.86
N HIS A 105 9.46 3.95 -0.67
CA HIS A 105 9.97 3.47 0.60
C HIS A 105 8.85 3.04 1.53
N PHE A 106 9.12 2.14 2.50
CA PHE A 106 8.20 1.94 3.59
C PHE A 106 8.15 3.20 4.47
N LEU A 107 6.99 3.44 5.09
CA LEU A 107 6.73 4.65 5.85
C LEU A 107 6.79 4.38 7.36
N ALA A 108 7.99 4.22 7.94
CA ALA A 108 8.20 4.18 9.38
C ALA A 108 8.47 5.58 9.94
N ALA A 109 7.90 5.88 11.10
CA ALA A 109 8.18 7.10 11.82
C ALA A 109 9.24 6.86 12.92
N PRO A 110 10.02 7.89 13.31
CA PRO A 110 10.85 7.82 14.51
C PRO A 110 9.99 7.49 15.73
N LEU A 111 10.56 6.72 16.67
CA LEU A 111 9.88 6.40 17.95
C LEU A 111 9.48 7.68 18.66
N ALA A 112 8.19 7.95 18.73
CA ALA A 112 7.63 9.02 19.54
C ALA A 112 7.48 8.48 20.97
N MET A 113 8.22 9.05 21.92
CA MET A 113 8.01 8.77 23.35
C MET A 113 6.79 9.55 23.85
N GLU A 114 5.60 9.11 23.50
CA GLU A 114 4.38 9.63 24.12
C GLU A 114 3.75 8.52 24.96
N THR A 115 3.59 8.75 26.26
CA THR A 115 2.99 7.81 27.21
C THR A 115 1.48 7.91 27.10
N HIS A 116 0.86 6.90 26.51
CA HIS A 116 -0.60 6.82 26.37
C HIS A 116 -1.13 5.41 26.71
N LEU A 117 -2.39 5.16 26.49
CA LEU A 117 -3.07 3.91 26.86
C LEU A 117 -2.20 2.68 26.58
N ALA A 118 -1.69 2.09 27.65
CA ALA A 118 -0.86 0.90 27.54
C ALA A 118 -1.66 -0.23 26.89
N ASP A 119 -1.00 -1.00 26.04
CA ASP A 119 -1.52 -2.30 25.61
C ASP A 119 -2.04 -3.10 26.80
N GLY A 120 -3.21 -3.68 26.64
CA GLY A 120 -3.72 -4.63 27.63
C GLY A 120 -2.79 -5.86 27.73
N ARG A 121 -2.86 -6.60 28.83
CA ARG A 121 -2.04 -7.82 29.01
C ARG A 121 -2.32 -8.87 27.93
N ARG A 122 -3.49 -8.85 27.29
CA ARG A 122 -3.94 -9.87 26.34
C ARG A 122 -4.11 -9.38 24.91
N HIS A 123 -4.28 -8.07 24.69
CA HIS A 123 -4.59 -7.48 23.39
C HIS A 123 -3.94 -6.12 23.26
N THR A 124 -3.61 -5.76 22.03
CA THR A 124 -3.10 -4.42 21.69
C THR A 124 -4.20 -3.35 21.83
N TRP A 125 -3.79 -2.12 22.05
CA TRP A 125 -4.70 -0.99 22.13
C TRP A 125 -5.43 -0.78 20.79
N GLY A 126 -4.75 -1.06 19.65
CA GLY A 126 -5.35 -0.95 18.33
C GLY A 126 -6.55 -1.86 18.13
N LEU A 127 -6.51 -3.11 18.60
CA LEU A 127 -7.67 -4.01 18.57
C LEU A 127 -8.83 -3.53 19.44
N GLN A 128 -8.53 -2.83 20.53
CA GLN A 128 -9.55 -2.26 21.43
C GLN A 128 -10.19 -1.02 20.79
N ALA A 129 -9.38 -0.06 20.36
CA ALA A 129 -9.85 1.19 19.73
C ALA A 129 -10.72 0.91 18.51
N THR A 130 -10.28 0.04 17.62
CA THR A 130 -11.02 -0.34 16.40
C THR A 130 -12.21 -1.25 16.65
N ARG A 131 -12.50 -1.64 17.91
CA ARG A 131 -13.57 -2.58 18.29
C ARG A 131 -13.44 -3.97 17.65
N ALA A 132 -12.30 -4.32 17.08
CA ALA A 132 -12.06 -5.62 16.45
C ALA A 132 -12.29 -6.79 17.41
N LEU A 133 -12.04 -6.59 18.71
CA LEU A 133 -12.27 -7.61 19.73
C LEU A 133 -13.75 -7.95 19.96
N ALA A 134 -14.65 -6.99 19.72
CA ALA A 134 -16.09 -7.17 19.91
C ALA A 134 -16.77 -7.74 18.65
N SER A 135 -16.10 -7.67 17.49
CA SER A 135 -16.64 -8.19 16.24
C SER A 135 -16.73 -9.72 16.25
N GLN A 136 -17.86 -10.24 15.79
CA GLN A 136 -18.06 -11.68 15.56
C GLN A 136 -17.39 -12.18 14.27
N PHE A 137 -16.92 -11.26 13.42
CA PHE A 137 -16.25 -11.56 12.16
C PHE A 137 -14.74 -11.70 12.37
N ASP A 138 -14.09 -12.50 11.54
CA ASP A 138 -12.67 -12.86 11.65
C ASP A 138 -11.91 -12.83 10.32
N GLY A 139 -12.57 -12.39 9.24
CA GLY A 139 -12.02 -12.29 7.89
C GLY A 139 -12.11 -13.58 7.07
N SER A 140 -12.76 -14.63 7.57
CA SER A 140 -12.91 -15.90 6.85
C SER A 140 -13.51 -15.69 5.46
N GLY A 141 -12.89 -16.31 4.44
CA GLY A 141 -13.30 -16.23 3.04
C GLY A 141 -12.84 -14.99 2.29
N VAL A 142 -12.13 -14.07 2.94
CA VAL A 142 -11.64 -12.82 2.33
C VAL A 142 -10.13 -12.92 2.08
N ARG A 143 -9.68 -12.49 0.88
CA ARG A 143 -8.27 -12.44 0.49
C ARG A 143 -7.74 -11.02 0.73
N VAL A 144 -6.70 -10.93 1.54
CA VAL A 144 -5.99 -9.68 1.85
C VAL A 144 -4.58 -9.79 1.31
N ALA A 145 -4.22 -8.91 0.38
CA ALA A 145 -2.85 -8.76 -0.09
C ALA A 145 -2.15 -7.67 0.74
N VAL A 146 -0.95 -7.97 1.22
CA VAL A 146 -0.03 -7.00 1.84
C VAL A 146 1.18 -6.87 0.93
N LEU A 147 1.36 -5.69 0.36
CA LEU A 147 2.46 -5.35 -0.52
C LEU A 147 3.50 -4.55 0.27
N ASP A 148 4.65 -5.20 0.57
CA ASP A 148 5.63 -4.65 1.53
C ASP A 148 7.02 -5.30 1.36
N THR A 149 7.84 -5.35 2.41
CA THR A 149 9.20 -5.94 2.43
C THR A 149 9.23 -7.47 2.45
N GLY A 150 8.08 -8.14 2.39
CA GLY A 150 7.93 -9.59 2.47
C GLY A 150 7.33 -10.06 3.79
N PHE A 151 7.57 -11.33 4.16
CA PHE A 151 7.03 -11.92 5.38
C PHE A 151 7.95 -13.02 5.91
N ASP A 152 8.05 -13.16 7.23
CA ASP A 152 8.74 -14.31 7.84
C ASP A 152 7.85 -15.56 7.76
N LEU A 153 8.08 -16.36 6.73
CA LEU A 153 7.31 -17.59 6.46
C LEU A 153 7.42 -18.64 7.59
N ASN A 154 8.40 -18.51 8.48
CA ASN A 154 8.61 -19.40 9.61
C ASN A 154 8.06 -18.85 10.92
N HIS A 155 7.36 -17.71 10.92
CA HIS A 155 6.85 -17.08 12.11
C HIS A 155 5.84 -18.00 12.84
N PRO A 156 6.07 -18.37 14.11
CA PRO A 156 5.30 -19.42 14.80
C PRO A 156 3.81 -19.10 14.98
N ASP A 157 3.44 -17.81 15.02
CA ASP A 157 2.03 -17.40 15.18
C ASP A 157 1.19 -17.65 13.93
N PHE A 158 1.83 -17.95 12.82
CA PHE A 158 1.19 -18.27 11.54
C PHE A 158 1.33 -19.76 11.15
N ALA A 159 1.83 -20.57 12.07
CA ALA A 159 1.97 -22.01 11.83
C ALA A 159 0.62 -22.64 11.44
N GLY A 160 0.62 -23.42 10.36
CA GLY A 160 -0.59 -24.08 9.83
C GLY A 160 -1.49 -23.18 8.98
N ARG A 161 -1.13 -21.91 8.74
CA ARG A 161 -1.84 -21.04 7.80
C ARG A 161 -1.23 -21.15 6.38
N THR A 162 -2.09 -21.23 5.39
CA THR A 162 -1.63 -21.11 4.00
C THR A 162 -1.39 -19.63 3.69
N ILE A 163 -0.17 -19.32 3.21
CA ILE A 163 0.23 -17.99 2.78
C ILE A 163 0.62 -18.09 1.32
N THR A 164 -0.12 -17.39 0.45
CA THR A 164 0.25 -17.22 -0.95
C THR A 164 1.21 -16.05 -1.05
N SER A 165 2.37 -16.24 -1.67
CA SER A 165 3.39 -15.20 -1.66
C SER A 165 4.19 -15.14 -2.94
N LYS A 166 4.64 -13.95 -3.32
CA LYS A 166 5.50 -13.69 -4.47
C LYS A 166 6.45 -12.54 -4.20
N SER A 167 7.69 -12.62 -4.70
CA SER A 167 8.64 -11.52 -4.72
C SER A 167 8.67 -10.87 -6.10
N PHE A 168 8.65 -9.53 -6.11
CA PHE A 168 8.83 -8.67 -7.28
C PHE A 168 10.18 -7.94 -7.23
N ILE A 169 11.04 -8.33 -6.29
CA ILE A 169 12.41 -7.82 -6.15
C ILE A 169 13.38 -8.88 -6.67
N ALA A 170 14.06 -8.58 -7.76
CA ALA A 170 15.01 -9.49 -8.38
C ALA A 170 16.08 -9.93 -7.37
N GLY A 171 16.44 -11.21 -7.41
CA GLY A 171 17.43 -11.80 -6.53
C GLY A 171 17.03 -11.90 -5.04
N GLN A 172 15.82 -11.50 -4.63
CA GLN A 172 15.36 -11.60 -3.24
C GLN A 172 14.15 -12.53 -3.11
N ALA A 173 14.22 -13.47 -2.19
CA ALA A 173 13.08 -14.29 -1.79
C ALA A 173 12.03 -13.47 -1.02
N VAL A 174 10.82 -14.02 -0.88
CA VAL A 174 9.73 -13.39 -0.10
C VAL A 174 10.10 -13.25 1.38
N GLN A 175 11.03 -14.06 1.89
CA GLN A 175 11.48 -13.97 3.29
C GLN A 175 11.86 -12.53 3.64
N ASP A 176 11.27 -12.03 4.71
CA ASP A 176 11.43 -10.65 5.15
C ASP A 176 12.77 -10.48 5.88
N GLY A 177 13.68 -9.74 5.28
CA GLY A 177 14.96 -9.36 5.90
C GLY A 177 14.95 -7.97 6.54
N ASN A 178 13.79 -7.28 6.51
CA ASN A 178 13.58 -5.95 7.10
C ASN A 178 12.77 -6.02 8.40
N GLY A 179 11.60 -6.66 8.32
CA GLY A 179 10.65 -6.80 9.42
C GLY A 179 9.36 -5.99 9.26
N HIS A 180 9.37 -4.93 8.45
CA HIS A 180 8.22 -4.06 8.28
C HIS A 180 7.01 -4.80 7.68
N GLY A 181 7.22 -5.60 6.63
CA GLY A 181 6.15 -6.39 6.02
C GLY A 181 5.57 -7.44 6.97
N THR A 182 6.43 -8.12 7.75
CA THR A 182 5.98 -9.07 8.78
C THR A 182 5.10 -8.39 9.81
N HIS A 183 5.43 -7.15 10.19
CA HIS A 183 4.63 -6.35 11.11
C HIS A 183 3.27 -5.98 10.51
N CYS A 184 3.22 -5.55 9.25
CA CYS A 184 1.99 -5.17 8.55
C CYS A 184 1.05 -6.38 8.34
N VAL A 185 1.59 -7.54 7.92
CA VAL A 185 0.82 -8.80 7.84
C VAL A 185 0.26 -9.19 9.20
N GLY A 186 1.07 -9.04 10.25
CA GLY A 186 0.63 -9.33 11.62
C GLY A 186 -0.53 -8.45 12.06
N THR A 187 -0.42 -7.16 11.86
CA THR A 187 -1.45 -6.18 12.25
C THR A 187 -2.76 -6.43 11.51
N SER A 188 -2.72 -6.72 10.21
CA SER A 188 -3.93 -7.02 9.44
C SER A 188 -4.51 -8.41 9.71
N CYS A 189 -3.68 -9.46 9.64
CA CYS A 189 -4.11 -10.85 9.54
C CYS A 189 -3.57 -11.78 10.64
N GLY A 190 -2.84 -11.26 11.62
CA GLY A 190 -2.29 -12.02 12.72
C GLY A 190 -3.36 -12.51 13.71
N PRO A 191 -2.98 -13.27 14.75
CA PRO A 191 -3.90 -13.80 15.74
C PRO A 191 -4.45 -12.70 16.66
N ARG A 192 -5.78 -12.71 16.91
CA ARG A 192 -6.42 -11.87 17.95
C ARG A 192 -6.16 -12.37 19.35
N LYS A 193 -5.81 -13.64 19.53
CA LYS A 193 -5.57 -14.28 20.84
C LYS A 193 -4.37 -15.19 20.73
N LEU A 194 -3.48 -15.08 21.69
CA LEU A 194 -2.31 -15.94 21.87
C LEU A 194 -2.23 -16.42 23.30
N PRO A 195 -1.79 -17.66 23.57
CA PRO A 195 -1.72 -18.21 24.93
C PRO A 195 -0.77 -17.42 25.85
N ASN A 196 0.40 -17.02 25.29
CA ASN A 196 1.51 -16.45 26.07
C ASN A 196 1.99 -15.09 25.52
N ALA A 197 1.22 -14.46 24.64
CA ALA A 197 1.53 -13.15 24.07
C ALA A 197 0.23 -12.36 23.86
N ARG A 198 0.35 -11.09 23.46
CA ARG A 198 -0.79 -10.25 23.10
C ARG A 198 -1.33 -10.65 21.74
N GLY A 199 -2.65 -10.68 21.60
CA GLY A 199 -3.29 -10.70 20.29
C GLY A 199 -3.16 -9.33 19.62
N TYR A 200 -2.86 -9.31 18.32
CA TYR A 200 -2.53 -8.08 17.58
C TYR A 200 -3.21 -7.97 16.20
N GLY A 201 -3.70 -9.09 15.65
CA GLY A 201 -4.27 -9.10 14.29
C GLY A 201 -5.77 -8.82 14.26
N VAL A 202 -6.20 -8.01 13.29
CA VAL A 202 -7.61 -7.61 13.11
C VAL A 202 -8.45 -8.71 12.47
N ALA A 203 -7.95 -9.36 11.40
CA ALA A 203 -8.67 -10.37 10.60
C ALA A 203 -7.97 -11.73 10.64
N PRO A 204 -8.02 -12.47 11.77
CA PRO A 204 -7.15 -13.62 12.01
C PRO A 204 -7.41 -14.83 11.09
N LYS A 205 -8.48 -14.84 10.31
CA LYS A 205 -8.78 -15.92 9.36
C LYS A 205 -8.87 -15.48 7.90
N ALA A 206 -8.49 -14.25 7.60
CA ALA A 206 -8.35 -13.80 6.21
C ALA A 206 -7.29 -14.66 5.49
N ALA A 207 -7.52 -14.97 4.21
CA ALA A 207 -6.51 -15.60 3.37
C ALA A 207 -5.41 -14.57 3.07
N ILE A 208 -4.17 -14.91 3.40
CA ILE A 208 -3.03 -14.01 3.34
C ILE A 208 -2.33 -14.14 2.00
N PHE A 209 -2.19 -13.01 1.31
CA PHE A 209 -1.37 -12.85 0.13
C PHE A 209 -0.23 -11.87 0.45
N VAL A 210 1.02 -12.27 0.21
CA VAL A 210 2.20 -11.42 0.49
C VAL A 210 2.93 -11.14 -0.80
N GLY A 211 2.95 -9.88 -1.21
CA GLY A 211 3.80 -9.40 -2.30
C GLY A 211 5.01 -8.65 -1.75
N LYS A 212 6.23 -9.20 -1.98
CA LYS A 212 7.44 -8.45 -1.66
C LYS A 212 7.73 -7.48 -2.80
N VAL A 213 7.30 -6.23 -2.62
CA VAL A 213 7.48 -5.11 -3.56
C VAL A 213 8.58 -4.14 -3.12
N LEU A 214 9.03 -4.28 -1.88
CA LEU A 214 10.14 -3.55 -1.29
C LEU A 214 11.28 -4.52 -0.94
N SER A 215 12.50 -4.09 -1.15
CA SER A 215 13.72 -4.83 -0.83
C SER A 215 13.90 -5.01 0.69
N ASN A 216 14.89 -5.80 1.10
CA ASN A 216 15.28 -5.91 2.51
C ASN A 216 15.81 -4.57 3.08
N GLN A 217 16.21 -3.63 2.23
CA GLN A 217 16.59 -2.27 2.60
C GLN A 217 15.38 -1.34 2.75
N GLY A 218 14.19 -1.80 2.34
CA GLY A 218 12.93 -1.08 2.50
C GLY A 218 12.60 -0.12 1.36
N SER A 219 13.21 -0.29 0.21
CA SER A 219 12.95 0.48 -1.02
C SER A 219 12.50 -0.40 -2.17
N GLY A 220 11.72 0.16 -3.06
CA GLY A 220 11.26 -0.43 -4.32
C GLY A 220 11.01 0.67 -5.34
N SER A 221 10.32 0.36 -6.41
CA SER A 221 9.93 1.30 -7.46
C SER A 221 8.43 1.19 -7.77
N ASP A 222 7.90 2.15 -8.49
CA ASP A 222 6.50 2.08 -8.93
C ASP A 222 6.25 0.79 -9.72
N SER A 223 7.19 0.32 -10.56
CA SER A 223 7.04 -0.93 -11.32
C SER A 223 6.88 -2.16 -10.43
N THR A 224 7.64 -2.26 -9.33
CA THR A 224 7.50 -3.39 -8.39
C THR A 224 6.17 -3.35 -7.65
N ILE A 225 5.65 -2.15 -7.35
CA ILE A 225 4.33 -1.96 -6.72
C ILE A 225 3.22 -2.28 -7.70
N LEU A 226 3.29 -1.80 -8.94
CA LEU A 226 2.32 -2.09 -10.00
C LEU A 226 2.25 -3.59 -10.27
N ALA A 227 3.40 -4.30 -10.32
CA ALA A 227 3.42 -5.75 -10.43
C ALA A 227 2.74 -6.45 -9.26
N GLY A 228 2.94 -5.96 -8.03
CA GLY A 228 2.28 -6.46 -6.84
C GLY A 228 0.76 -6.24 -6.86
N ILE A 229 0.29 -5.07 -7.30
CA ILE A 229 -1.14 -4.75 -7.45
C ILE A 229 -1.76 -5.64 -8.55
N GLU A 230 -1.14 -5.73 -9.72
CA GLU A 230 -1.56 -6.60 -10.82
C GLU A 230 -1.75 -8.05 -10.34
N TRP A 231 -0.75 -8.59 -9.61
CA TRP A 231 -0.81 -9.91 -9.02
C TRP A 231 -1.95 -10.06 -8.00
N ALA A 232 -2.16 -9.08 -7.14
CA ALA A 232 -3.24 -9.11 -6.15
C ALA A 232 -4.63 -9.13 -6.82
N LEU A 233 -4.82 -8.32 -7.88
CA LEU A 233 -6.05 -8.30 -8.68
C LEU A 233 -6.25 -9.62 -9.42
N ALA A 234 -5.22 -10.17 -10.06
CA ALA A 234 -5.24 -11.44 -10.76
C ALA A 234 -5.62 -12.61 -9.84
N ASN A 235 -5.24 -12.53 -8.56
CA ASN A 235 -5.59 -13.49 -7.53
C ASN A 235 -6.92 -13.18 -6.84
N GLY A 236 -7.68 -12.18 -7.27
CA GLY A 236 -9.00 -11.82 -6.75
C GLY A 236 -8.96 -11.39 -5.27
N CYS A 237 -7.92 -10.68 -4.84
CA CYS A 237 -7.86 -10.10 -3.51
C CYS A 237 -8.85 -8.94 -3.41
N GLN A 238 -9.74 -8.96 -2.41
CA GLN A 238 -10.71 -7.90 -2.17
C GLN A 238 -10.09 -6.67 -1.51
N VAL A 239 -8.95 -6.85 -0.84
CA VAL A 239 -8.23 -5.79 -0.12
C VAL A 239 -6.75 -5.85 -0.45
N VAL A 240 -6.16 -4.71 -0.79
CA VAL A 240 -4.71 -4.53 -0.94
C VAL A 240 -4.25 -3.49 0.08
N SER A 241 -3.30 -3.85 0.92
CA SER A 241 -2.68 -3.00 1.94
C SER A 241 -1.28 -2.60 1.50
N MET A 242 -1.02 -1.30 1.42
CA MET A 242 0.26 -0.73 1.01
C MET A 242 0.78 0.24 2.07
N SER A 243 1.70 -0.23 2.89
CA SER A 243 2.33 0.56 3.95
C SER A 243 3.61 1.25 3.45
N LEU A 244 3.52 1.91 2.31
CA LEU A 244 4.63 2.47 1.54
C LEU A 244 4.22 3.76 0.83
N GLY A 245 5.19 4.50 0.33
CA GLY A 245 4.94 5.69 -0.47
C GLY A 245 6.21 6.46 -0.83
N ALA A 246 6.02 7.50 -1.64
CA ALA A 246 7.01 8.50 -1.97
C ALA A 246 6.51 9.90 -1.59
N ASN A 247 7.42 10.81 -1.28
CA ASN A 247 7.09 12.20 -0.96
C ASN A 247 6.79 13.01 -2.24
N VAL A 248 5.81 12.56 -3.00
CA VAL A 248 5.28 13.19 -4.21
C VAL A 248 3.94 13.82 -3.86
N PRO A 249 3.82 15.16 -3.76
CA PRO A 249 2.60 15.83 -3.31
C PRO A 249 1.51 15.87 -4.39
N GLN A 250 1.86 15.72 -5.66
CA GLN A 250 0.92 15.66 -6.77
C GLN A 250 0.50 14.21 -7.02
N PRO A 251 -0.80 13.93 -7.25
CA PRO A 251 -1.23 12.61 -7.65
C PRO A 251 -0.56 12.16 -8.94
N VAL A 252 -0.06 10.95 -8.97
CA VAL A 252 0.44 10.29 -10.18
C VAL A 252 -0.73 9.68 -10.92
N MET A 253 -0.94 10.05 -12.18
CA MET A 253 -2.09 9.63 -12.99
C MET A 253 -2.19 8.11 -13.14
N ALA A 254 -1.05 7.45 -13.21
CA ALA A 254 -0.99 5.99 -13.24
C ALA A 254 -1.67 5.36 -12.03
N TYR A 255 -1.40 5.85 -10.81
CA TYR A 255 -2.04 5.31 -9.61
C TYR A 255 -3.54 5.63 -9.51
N GLU A 256 -3.96 6.77 -10.04
CA GLU A 256 -5.40 7.06 -10.12
C GLU A 256 -6.10 6.08 -11.09
N ALA A 257 -5.53 5.84 -12.26
CA ALA A 257 -6.06 4.86 -13.21
C ALA A 257 -6.09 3.44 -12.61
N VAL A 258 -5.04 3.04 -11.93
CA VAL A 258 -4.94 1.77 -11.21
C VAL A 258 -6.00 1.65 -10.12
N GLY A 259 -6.16 2.68 -9.30
CA GLY A 259 -7.17 2.71 -8.24
C GLY A 259 -8.60 2.57 -8.79
N GLN A 260 -8.92 3.28 -9.88
CA GLN A 260 -10.22 3.19 -10.54
C GLN A 260 -10.52 1.77 -11.04
N ARG A 261 -9.55 1.15 -11.73
CA ARG A 261 -9.67 -0.23 -12.23
C ARG A 261 -9.77 -1.25 -11.10
N ALA A 262 -8.99 -1.07 -10.02
CA ALA A 262 -9.09 -1.92 -8.84
C ALA A 262 -10.48 -1.86 -8.20
N LEU A 263 -11.02 -0.65 -8.01
CA LEU A 263 -12.36 -0.45 -7.47
C LEU A 263 -13.44 -1.07 -8.37
N ALA A 264 -13.31 -0.95 -9.68
CA ALA A 264 -14.22 -1.57 -10.66
C ALA A 264 -14.14 -3.11 -10.62
N ALA A 265 -12.96 -3.67 -10.38
CA ALA A 265 -12.74 -5.11 -10.21
C ALA A 265 -13.19 -5.62 -8.81
N GLY A 266 -13.66 -4.75 -7.93
CA GLY A 266 -14.08 -5.13 -6.57
C GLY A 266 -12.95 -5.17 -5.54
N THR A 267 -11.78 -4.63 -5.85
CA THR A 267 -10.64 -4.53 -4.94
C THR A 267 -10.54 -3.12 -4.36
N LEU A 268 -10.34 -3.01 -3.04
CA LEU A 268 -10.02 -1.74 -2.37
C LEU A 268 -8.52 -1.70 -2.07
N ILE A 269 -7.83 -0.71 -2.64
CA ILE A 269 -6.43 -0.40 -2.31
C ILE A 269 -6.43 0.61 -1.15
N ILE A 270 -5.67 0.29 -0.10
CA ILE A 270 -5.54 1.08 1.13
C ILE A 270 -4.07 1.42 1.31
N ALA A 271 -3.72 2.69 1.39
CA ALA A 271 -2.35 3.16 1.45
C ALA A 271 -2.08 4.09 2.63
N ALA A 272 -0.85 4.09 3.11
CA ALA A 272 -0.40 4.95 4.18
C ALA A 272 -0.26 6.40 3.71
N ALA A 273 -0.87 7.35 4.42
CA ALA A 273 -0.94 8.75 4.01
C ALA A 273 0.44 9.45 3.97
N GLY A 274 1.37 9.03 4.81
CA GLY A 274 2.71 9.62 4.89
C GLY A 274 3.11 10.02 6.31
N ASN A 275 4.43 10.05 6.56
CA ASN A 275 5.03 10.38 7.86
C ASN A 275 5.91 11.64 7.78
N ASN A 276 5.63 12.52 6.83
CA ASN A 276 6.41 13.72 6.57
C ASN A 276 5.99 14.94 7.40
N ALA A 277 4.96 14.84 8.24
CA ALA A 277 4.57 15.91 9.15
C ALA A 277 5.52 16.02 10.35
N ARG A 278 5.62 17.25 10.91
CA ARG A 278 6.30 17.61 12.16
C ARG A 278 5.39 18.54 12.96
N ARG A 279 4.23 17.99 13.37
CA ARG A 279 3.18 18.76 14.05
C ARG A 279 3.65 19.34 15.37
N PRO A 280 3.23 20.55 15.76
CA PRO A 280 2.29 21.43 15.06
C PRO A 280 2.93 22.34 13.99
N ALA A 281 4.26 22.34 13.86
CA ALA A 281 4.98 23.32 13.03
C ALA A 281 4.76 23.07 11.52
N ASP A 282 4.77 21.81 11.10
CA ASP A 282 4.56 21.39 9.72
C ASP A 282 3.53 20.26 9.67
N PRO A 283 2.37 20.44 9.00
CA PRO A 283 1.37 19.39 8.88
C PRO A 283 1.71 18.33 7.82
N GLY A 284 2.77 18.51 7.04
CA GLY A 284 3.12 17.64 5.93
C GLY A 284 2.05 17.60 4.83
N PHE A 285 2.10 16.58 3.99
CA PHE A 285 1.15 16.34 2.90
C PHE A 285 1.00 14.83 2.64
N VAL A 286 -0.15 14.44 2.06
CA VAL A 286 -0.37 13.06 1.62
C VAL A 286 0.49 12.78 0.41
N GLY A 287 1.31 11.73 0.48
CA GLY A 287 2.23 11.33 -0.60
C GLY A 287 1.63 10.28 -1.54
N SER A 288 2.31 10.03 -2.66
CA SER A 288 1.96 8.95 -3.60
C SER A 288 2.25 7.58 -2.97
N PRO A 289 1.41 6.55 -3.21
CA PRO A 289 0.19 6.53 -4.02
C PRO A 289 -1.08 6.94 -3.27
N ALA A 290 -1.01 7.21 -1.96
CA ALA A 290 -2.19 7.50 -1.12
C ALA A 290 -2.93 8.80 -1.52
N ASN A 291 -2.25 9.73 -2.19
CA ASN A 291 -2.86 10.96 -2.70
C ASN A 291 -3.67 10.76 -4.00
N SER A 292 -3.81 9.54 -4.51
CA SER A 292 -4.70 9.26 -5.64
C SER A 292 -6.15 9.14 -5.18
N PRO A 293 -7.12 9.86 -5.80
CA PRO A 293 -8.52 9.88 -5.36
C PRO A 293 -9.22 8.52 -5.28
N SER A 294 -8.70 7.52 -6.01
CA SER A 294 -9.25 6.15 -6.02
C SER A 294 -8.45 5.16 -5.15
N ILE A 295 -7.53 5.65 -4.33
CA ILE A 295 -6.77 4.87 -3.32
C ILE A 295 -7.07 5.46 -1.93
N MET A 296 -7.48 4.61 -0.98
CA MET A 296 -7.87 5.06 0.36
C MET A 296 -6.65 5.46 1.19
N ALA A 297 -6.56 6.72 1.57
CA ALA A 297 -5.49 7.29 2.39
C ALA A 297 -5.77 7.13 3.89
N VAL A 298 -4.85 6.51 4.63
CA VAL A 298 -4.98 6.24 6.05
C VAL A 298 -4.02 7.08 6.88
N ALA A 299 -4.58 7.88 7.79
CA ALA A 299 -3.83 8.66 8.78
C ALA A 299 -3.60 7.87 10.09
N ALA A 300 -2.59 8.28 10.87
CA ALA A 300 -2.20 7.62 12.11
C ALA A 300 -2.70 8.35 13.36
N LEU A 301 -3.31 7.59 14.27
CA LEU A 301 -3.72 8.02 15.61
C LEU A 301 -2.79 7.44 16.67
N ALA A 302 -2.58 8.20 17.75
CA ALA A 302 -2.03 7.72 19.00
C ALA A 302 -3.12 7.08 19.88
N SER A 303 -2.73 6.43 20.96
CA SER A 303 -3.66 5.68 21.82
C SER A 303 -4.64 6.55 22.62
N ASP A 304 -4.41 7.85 22.71
CA ASP A 304 -5.36 8.85 23.21
C ASP A 304 -6.31 9.40 22.12
N LEU A 305 -6.29 8.79 20.92
CA LEU A 305 -7.05 9.16 19.73
C LEU A 305 -6.72 10.56 19.18
N ARG A 306 -5.60 11.15 19.55
CA ARG A 306 -5.05 12.34 18.89
C ARG A 306 -4.23 11.95 17.66
N MET A 307 -4.05 12.91 16.74
CA MET A 307 -3.20 12.68 15.58
C MET A 307 -1.75 12.44 15.99
N ALA A 308 -1.13 11.45 15.39
CA ALA A 308 0.32 11.26 15.52
C ALA A 308 1.08 12.49 14.98
N ALA A 309 2.16 12.88 15.66
CA ALA A 309 2.92 14.08 15.30
C ALA A 309 3.50 14.02 13.87
N PHE A 310 3.78 12.82 13.39
CA PHE A 310 4.32 12.56 12.04
C PHE A 310 3.24 12.40 10.96
N SER A 311 1.97 12.19 11.34
CA SER A 311 0.92 11.86 10.37
C SER A 311 0.64 13.03 9.43
N ALA A 312 0.72 12.77 8.13
CA ALA A 312 0.42 13.72 7.08
C ALA A 312 -1.02 14.27 7.19
N ARG A 313 -1.22 15.48 6.65
CA ARG A 313 -2.51 16.16 6.54
C ARG A 313 -2.96 16.24 5.09
N ALA A 314 -4.26 16.24 4.86
CA ALA A 314 -4.84 16.59 3.57
C ALA A 314 -4.41 17.99 3.12
N THR A 315 -4.13 18.13 1.84
CA THR A 315 -3.75 19.39 1.20
C THR A 315 -4.88 19.90 0.30
N VAL A 316 -4.74 21.13 -0.21
CA VAL A 316 -5.65 21.68 -1.22
C VAL A 316 -5.42 21.12 -2.62
N VAL A 317 -4.38 20.32 -2.80
CA VAL A 317 -4.10 19.64 -4.07
C VAL A 317 -5.19 18.59 -4.30
N PRO A 318 -5.82 18.55 -5.48
CA PRO A 318 -6.78 17.50 -5.81
C PRO A 318 -6.17 16.12 -5.59
N GLY A 319 -6.86 15.25 -4.85
CA GLY A 319 -6.38 13.92 -4.49
C GLY A 319 -5.69 13.82 -3.13
N GLY A 320 -5.06 14.88 -2.63
CA GLY A 320 -4.35 14.87 -1.34
C GLY A 320 -5.26 14.81 -0.10
N ALA A 321 -6.35 14.07 -0.14
CA ALA A 321 -7.29 13.89 0.98
C ALA A 321 -6.80 12.82 1.97
N ILE A 322 -7.28 12.92 3.22
CA ILE A 322 -7.29 11.79 4.18
C ILE A 322 -8.71 11.23 4.19
N ASP A 323 -8.86 9.92 4.04
CA ASP A 323 -10.17 9.26 4.03
C ASP A 323 -10.59 8.78 5.40
N ILE A 324 -9.65 8.18 6.15
CA ILE A 324 -9.92 7.55 7.44
C ILE A 324 -8.65 7.53 8.29
N ALA A 325 -8.81 7.35 9.60
CA ALA A 325 -7.69 7.24 10.52
C ALA A 325 -7.75 5.93 11.32
N ALA A 326 -6.59 5.44 11.75
CA ALA A 326 -6.49 4.21 12.53
C ALA A 326 -5.27 4.23 13.47
N PRO A 327 -5.16 3.26 14.42
CA PRO A 327 -4.03 3.13 15.33
C PRO A 327 -2.69 3.05 14.60
N GLY A 328 -1.79 4.01 14.84
CA GLY A 328 -0.50 4.09 14.16
C GLY A 328 0.70 4.40 15.05
N VAL A 329 0.50 4.67 16.36
CA VAL A 329 1.58 4.93 17.31
C VAL A 329 1.74 3.75 18.25
N ASP A 330 2.99 3.32 18.49
CA ASP A 330 3.36 2.23 19.39
C ASP A 330 2.53 0.95 19.15
N VAL A 331 2.42 0.57 17.88
CA VAL A 331 1.70 -0.62 17.46
C VAL A 331 2.58 -1.86 17.63
N TYR A 332 2.17 -2.77 18.52
CA TYR A 332 2.80 -4.07 18.71
C TYR A 332 2.26 -5.09 17.70
N SER A 333 3.16 -5.82 17.02
CA SER A 333 2.80 -6.87 16.07
C SER A 333 3.93 -7.89 15.91
N SER A 334 3.74 -8.87 14.99
CA SER A 334 4.77 -9.84 14.63
C SER A 334 6.00 -9.17 14.02
N TRP A 335 7.15 -9.80 14.25
CA TRP A 335 8.44 -9.40 13.71
C TRP A 335 9.23 -10.66 13.32
N PRO A 336 10.17 -10.61 12.37
CA PRO A 336 10.95 -11.78 12.00
C PRO A 336 11.66 -12.42 13.18
N MET A 337 11.79 -13.74 13.12
CA MET A 337 12.60 -14.47 14.10
C MET A 337 14.07 -14.01 14.05
N PRO A 338 14.80 -13.95 15.17
CA PRO A 338 14.44 -14.49 16.51
C PRO A 338 13.62 -13.54 17.40
N ASP A 339 13.45 -12.27 17.05
CA ASP A 339 12.84 -11.26 17.91
C ASP A 339 11.33 -11.47 18.08
N ARG A 340 10.67 -12.08 17.10
CA ARG A 340 9.27 -12.50 17.07
C ARG A 340 8.25 -11.37 17.12
N TYR A 341 8.46 -10.32 17.90
CA TYR A 341 7.55 -9.18 18.05
C TYR A 341 8.32 -7.87 18.09
N ASN A 342 7.69 -6.81 17.60
CA ASN A 342 8.21 -5.45 17.71
C ASN A 342 7.08 -4.44 17.89
N THR A 343 7.41 -3.27 18.41
CA THR A 343 6.51 -2.13 18.55
C THR A 343 7.08 -0.97 17.75
N ILE A 344 6.37 -0.54 16.74
CA ILE A 344 6.78 0.55 15.84
C ILE A 344 5.62 1.50 15.56
N SER A 345 5.93 2.68 15.01
CA SER A 345 4.97 3.74 14.73
C SER A 345 5.03 4.16 13.27
N GLY A 346 3.91 4.59 12.71
CA GLY A 346 3.80 5.09 11.34
C GLY A 346 2.35 5.03 10.83
N THR A 347 2.06 5.78 9.78
CA THR A 347 0.83 5.57 8.98
C THR A 347 0.84 4.16 8.37
N SER A 348 2.03 3.57 8.18
CA SER A 348 2.24 2.16 7.84
C SER A 348 1.62 1.17 8.82
N MET A 349 1.47 1.52 10.10
CA MET A 349 0.84 0.66 11.11
C MET A 349 -0.65 0.90 11.18
N ALA A 350 -1.12 2.10 10.82
CA ALA A 350 -2.53 2.42 10.72
C ALA A 350 -3.20 1.69 9.52
N THR A 351 -2.54 1.68 8.38
CA THR A 351 -3.01 1.07 7.13
C THR A 351 -3.44 -0.40 7.28
N PRO A 352 -2.64 -1.32 7.85
CA PRO A 352 -3.03 -2.71 8.01
C PRO A 352 -4.17 -2.92 9.02
N HIS A 353 -4.41 -2.01 9.98
CA HIS A 353 -5.63 -2.03 10.78
C HIS A 353 -6.85 -1.85 9.89
N VAL A 354 -6.85 -0.83 9.01
CA VAL A 354 -7.96 -0.58 8.08
C VAL A 354 -8.13 -1.75 7.12
N ALA A 355 -7.03 -2.33 6.60
CA ALA A 355 -7.10 -3.50 5.73
C ALA A 355 -7.73 -4.72 6.42
N GLY A 356 -7.40 -4.96 7.68
CA GLY A 356 -8.06 -6.00 8.48
C GLY A 356 -9.54 -5.71 8.70
N LEU A 357 -9.92 -4.47 9.03
CA LEU A 357 -11.32 -4.05 9.20
C LEU A 357 -12.11 -4.18 7.90
N ALA A 358 -11.50 -3.81 6.77
CA ALA A 358 -12.08 -4.03 5.44
C ALA A 358 -12.42 -5.52 5.22
N ALA A 359 -11.53 -6.43 5.61
CA ALA A 359 -11.80 -7.87 5.52
C ALA A 359 -12.98 -8.31 6.40
N LEU A 360 -13.14 -7.73 7.60
CA LEU A 360 -14.31 -8.01 8.44
C LEU A 360 -15.61 -7.53 7.80
N ILE A 361 -15.59 -6.35 7.14
CA ILE A 361 -16.76 -5.79 6.45
C ILE A 361 -17.11 -6.62 5.20
N VAL A 362 -16.12 -7.05 4.41
CA VAL A 362 -16.36 -7.97 3.28
C VAL A 362 -17.05 -9.25 3.77
N GLN A 363 -16.56 -9.85 4.85
CA GLN A 363 -17.18 -11.05 5.43
C GLN A 363 -18.61 -10.79 5.94
N SER A 364 -18.86 -9.65 6.58
CA SER A 364 -20.15 -9.35 7.22
C SER A 364 -21.24 -8.95 6.23
N ALA A 365 -20.89 -8.22 5.17
CA ALA A 365 -21.83 -7.54 4.30
C ALA A 365 -21.66 -7.83 2.80
N ALA A 366 -20.66 -8.64 2.40
CA ALA A 366 -20.28 -8.93 1.01
C ALA A 366 -20.04 -7.65 0.16
N LYS A 367 -19.59 -6.56 0.80
CA LYS A 367 -19.27 -5.30 0.14
C LYS A 367 -17.84 -5.30 -0.36
N THR A 368 -17.64 -4.87 -1.62
CA THR A 368 -16.33 -4.82 -2.28
C THR A 368 -16.13 -3.49 -3.02
N GLY A 369 -14.92 -3.17 -3.43
CA GLY A 369 -14.60 -1.96 -4.20
C GLY A 369 -15.17 -0.69 -3.56
N LYS A 370 -15.90 0.12 -4.34
CA LYS A 370 -16.48 1.40 -3.89
C LYS A 370 -17.48 1.25 -2.73
N GLU A 371 -18.24 0.16 -2.68
CA GLU A 371 -19.19 -0.07 -1.58
C GLU A 371 -18.47 -0.41 -0.27
N LEU A 372 -17.36 -1.12 -0.34
CA LEU A 372 -16.49 -1.38 0.81
C LEU A 372 -15.89 -0.08 1.35
N TRP A 373 -15.34 0.76 0.45
CA TRP A 373 -14.84 2.09 0.80
C TRP A 373 -15.92 2.90 1.56
N LYS A 374 -17.10 3.03 0.93
CA LYS A 374 -18.19 3.76 1.53
C LYS A 374 -18.59 3.21 2.91
N THR A 375 -18.63 1.90 3.07
CA THR A 375 -18.99 1.27 4.33
C THR A 375 -17.95 1.54 5.43
N LEU A 376 -16.66 1.54 5.11
CA LEU A 376 -15.59 1.93 6.03
C LEU A 376 -15.73 3.37 6.50
N VAL A 377 -15.95 4.30 5.57
CA VAL A 377 -16.10 5.74 5.85
C VAL A 377 -17.37 6.02 6.65
N ASP A 378 -18.51 5.46 6.25
CA ASP A 378 -19.80 5.66 6.95
C ASP A 378 -19.80 5.04 8.36
N GLY A 379 -19.04 3.96 8.58
CA GLY A 379 -18.92 3.26 9.86
C GLY A 379 -17.83 3.82 10.79
N ALA A 380 -17.09 4.82 10.36
CA ALA A 380 -16.02 5.40 11.17
C ALA A 380 -16.60 6.16 12.39
N GLU A 381 -15.91 6.05 13.53
CA GLU A 381 -16.22 6.85 14.70
C GLU A 381 -15.70 8.28 14.52
N VAL A 382 -16.62 9.24 14.51
CA VAL A 382 -16.27 10.66 14.37
C VAL A 382 -15.46 11.12 15.57
N LEU A 383 -14.30 11.68 15.33
CA LEU A 383 -13.41 12.22 16.36
C LEU A 383 -13.50 13.76 16.39
N PRO A 384 -13.19 14.41 17.53
CA PRO A 384 -13.12 15.87 17.63
C PRO A 384 -11.82 16.39 16.98
N LEU A 385 -11.55 15.98 15.75
CA LEU A 385 -10.38 16.30 14.94
C LEU A 385 -10.81 16.92 13.60
N PRO A 386 -9.99 17.77 12.97
CA PRO A 386 -10.28 18.28 11.63
C PRO A 386 -10.38 17.13 10.62
N GLN A 387 -11.33 17.21 9.72
CA GLN A 387 -11.48 16.24 8.63
C GLN A 387 -10.21 16.16 7.75
N THR A 388 -9.50 17.27 7.60
CA THR A 388 -8.21 17.32 6.90
C THR A 388 -7.12 16.48 7.57
N ASP A 389 -7.27 16.12 8.83
CA ASP A 389 -6.33 15.31 9.60
C ASP A 389 -6.75 13.84 9.71
N ALA A 390 -8.02 13.59 9.98
CA ALA A 390 -8.53 12.27 10.33
C ALA A 390 -9.55 11.70 9.34
N GLY A 391 -9.88 12.43 8.26
CA GLY A 391 -10.91 12.00 7.30
C GLY A 391 -12.27 11.83 7.97
N ALA A 392 -12.89 10.67 7.80
CA ALA A 392 -14.16 10.30 8.44
C ALA A 392 -14.02 10.04 9.95
N GLY A 393 -12.80 9.84 10.45
CA GLY A 393 -12.53 9.52 11.85
C GLY A 393 -11.86 8.15 12.04
N LEU A 394 -12.02 7.56 13.23
CA LEU A 394 -11.44 6.26 13.57
C LEU A 394 -12.17 5.12 12.86
N ALA A 395 -11.45 4.32 12.11
CA ALA A 395 -11.96 3.09 11.51
C ALA A 395 -12.40 2.08 12.59
N THR A 396 -13.59 1.50 12.46
CA THR A 396 -14.14 0.53 13.42
C THR A 396 -14.65 -0.74 12.75
N ALA A 397 -14.64 -1.84 13.53
CA ALA A 397 -15.16 -3.14 13.10
C ALA A 397 -16.70 -3.13 13.05
N PRO A 398 -17.30 -3.93 12.14
CA PRO A 398 -18.74 -4.17 12.09
C PRO A 398 -19.23 -5.07 13.25
#